data_b398d9fcc01ff779ec70ab0f3aab2b68
#
_entry.id   b398d9fcc01ff779ec70ab0f3aab2b68
#
_cell.length_a   1.000
_cell.length_b   1.000
_cell.length_c   1.000
_cell.angle_alpha   90.00
_cell.angle_beta   90.00
_cell.angle_gamma   90.00
#
_symmetry.space_group_name_H-M   'P 1'
#
loop_
_entity.id
_entity.type
_entity.pdbx_description
1 polymer ?
#
loop_
_entity_poly.entity_id
_entity_poly.type
_entity_poly.pdbx_seq_one_letter_code
_entity_poly.pdbx_strand_id
1 'polypeptide(L)'
;MKKIVVFGASGDTGRYFIEYFLENNKSNNYEIVAVGTRETTYFNELKVSYYQVDITKKCDFEKLPKDVYAVVNLAGLMPARMEGYDPYKYIDVNIIGNLNILEYCRENGADRILFAQSFGDIKDWAEDELVLTADMPRNFKFNTDHTIYVMCKNFTVDMMKNYNQMYGL
;
A
#
# COMPACT_ATOMS: atom_id res chain seq x y z
N MET A 1 21.05 0.27 -9.87
CA MET A 1 20.37 -0.25 -8.65
C MET A 1 18.93 -0.56 -8.98
N LYS A 2 18.35 -1.59 -8.38
CA LYS A 2 16.94 -1.94 -8.52
C LYS A 2 16.08 -1.00 -7.68
N LYS A 3 15.09 -0.34 -8.27
CA LYS A 3 14.24 0.62 -7.55
C LYS A 3 13.10 -0.08 -6.82
N ILE A 4 12.95 0.22 -5.53
CA ILE A 4 11.81 -0.17 -4.71
C ILE A 4 11.01 1.08 -4.38
N VAL A 5 9.79 1.17 -4.88
CA VAL A 5 8.90 2.33 -4.66
C VAL A 5 7.98 2.04 -3.48
N VAL A 6 7.99 2.92 -2.48
CA VAL A 6 7.21 2.77 -1.23
C VAL A 6 6.09 3.80 -1.22
N PHE A 7 4.88 3.38 -1.50
CA PHE A 7 3.68 4.22 -1.35
C PHE A 7 3.24 4.26 0.12
N GLY A 8 2.78 5.42 0.58
CA GLY A 8 2.47 5.64 1.99
C GLY A 8 3.71 5.91 2.86
N ALA A 9 4.83 6.26 2.24
CA ALA A 9 6.13 6.49 2.88
C ALA A 9 6.07 7.54 4.02
N SER A 10 5.23 8.58 3.89
CA SER A 10 5.09 9.63 4.90
C SER A 10 4.22 9.26 6.11
N GLY A 11 3.64 8.06 6.13
CA GLY A 11 2.98 7.47 7.28
C GLY A 11 3.97 6.81 8.24
N ASP A 12 3.52 6.47 9.45
CA ASP A 12 4.40 5.90 10.49
C ASP A 12 5.04 4.58 10.01
N THR A 13 4.24 3.63 9.53
CA THR A 13 4.74 2.34 9.02
C THR A 13 5.72 2.52 7.85
N GLY A 14 5.44 3.49 6.96
CA GLY A 14 6.30 3.77 5.81
C GLY A 14 7.67 4.31 6.21
N ARG A 15 7.72 5.23 7.18
CA ARG A 15 8.97 5.76 7.73
C ARG A 15 9.81 4.68 8.38
N TYR A 16 9.23 3.90 9.30
CA TYR A 16 9.93 2.80 9.96
C TYR A 16 10.43 1.74 8.97
N PHE A 17 9.62 1.41 7.96
CA PHE A 17 10.05 0.48 6.91
C PHE A 17 11.28 1.00 6.17
N ILE A 18 11.29 2.28 5.77
CA ILE A 18 12.39 2.88 5.01
C ILE A 18 13.65 2.96 5.87
N GLU A 19 13.56 3.43 7.12
CA GLU A 19 14.69 3.49 8.04
C GLU A 19 15.30 2.10 8.25
N TYR A 20 14.47 1.11 8.60
CA TYR A 20 14.91 -0.26 8.80
C TYR A 20 15.57 -0.84 7.54
N PHE A 21 15.00 -0.55 6.36
CA PHE A 21 15.57 -1.01 5.10
C PHE A 21 16.95 -0.39 4.85
N LEU A 22 17.11 0.92 5.06
CA LEU A 22 18.39 1.61 4.85
C LEU A 22 19.49 1.07 5.78
N GLU A 23 19.16 0.80 7.02
CA GLU A 23 20.10 0.24 8.02
C GLU A 23 20.55 -1.18 7.64
N ASN A 24 19.68 -1.95 6.98
CA ASN A 24 19.91 -3.37 6.69
C ASN A 24 20.30 -3.67 5.22
N ASN A 25 20.21 -2.70 4.30
CA ASN A 25 20.57 -2.86 2.89
C ASN A 25 22.10 -2.80 2.66
N LYS A 26 22.82 -3.76 3.24
CA LYS A 26 24.29 -3.82 3.18
C LYS A 26 24.86 -4.06 1.77
N SER A 27 24.04 -4.59 0.87
CA SER A 27 24.48 -4.92 -0.51
C SER A 27 24.49 -3.73 -1.46
N ASN A 28 23.87 -2.61 -1.10
CA ASN A 28 23.65 -1.43 -1.95
C ASN A 28 23.03 -1.73 -3.34
N ASN A 29 22.37 -2.89 -3.48
CA ASN A 29 21.79 -3.31 -4.76
C ASN A 29 20.43 -2.65 -5.03
N TYR A 30 19.83 -2.07 -4.01
CA TYR A 30 18.49 -1.49 -4.07
C TYR A 30 18.50 0.00 -3.73
N GLU A 31 17.68 0.74 -4.42
CA GLU A 31 17.37 2.15 -4.18
C GLU A 31 15.92 2.28 -3.71
N ILE A 32 15.70 2.94 -2.58
CA ILE A 32 14.36 3.29 -2.12
C ILE A 32 13.90 4.59 -2.76
N VAL A 33 12.66 4.59 -3.22
CA VAL A 33 11.92 5.78 -3.66
C VAL A 33 10.70 5.92 -2.77
N ALA A 34 10.64 7.01 -2.02
CA ALA A 34 9.54 7.30 -1.11
C ALA A 34 8.43 8.07 -1.82
N VAL A 35 7.16 7.67 -1.60
CA VAL A 35 5.98 8.29 -2.20
C VAL A 35 4.92 8.53 -1.14
N GLY A 36 4.37 9.74 -1.09
CA GLY A 36 3.31 10.08 -0.13
C GLY A 36 2.55 11.34 -0.55
N THR A 37 1.48 11.67 0.15
CA THR A 37 0.63 12.84 -0.15
C THR A 37 1.07 14.10 0.56
N ARG A 38 1.83 13.99 1.65
CA ARG A 38 2.22 15.13 2.48
C ARG A 38 3.49 15.77 1.96
N GLU A 39 3.57 17.09 2.00
CA GLU A 39 4.84 17.79 1.88
C GLU A 39 5.73 17.47 3.08
N THR A 40 7.00 17.13 2.83
CA THR A 40 7.94 16.78 3.90
C THR A 40 9.39 16.87 3.42
N THR A 41 10.28 17.30 4.30
CA THR A 41 11.74 17.31 4.11
C THR A 41 12.42 16.11 4.76
N TYR A 42 11.68 15.27 5.47
CA TYR A 42 12.19 14.14 6.24
C TYR A 42 13.11 13.20 5.43
N PHE A 43 12.74 12.92 4.20
CA PHE A 43 13.49 12.01 3.32
C PHE A 43 14.78 12.61 2.78
N ASN A 44 14.94 13.94 2.81
CA ASN A 44 16.18 14.60 2.40
C ASN A 44 17.34 14.24 3.34
N GLU A 45 17.09 14.18 4.64
CA GLU A 45 18.08 13.79 5.65
C GLU A 45 18.53 12.34 5.47
N LEU A 46 17.63 11.47 5.02
CA LEU A 46 17.90 10.07 4.70
C LEU A 46 18.53 9.87 3.31
N LYS A 47 18.66 10.93 2.52
CA LYS A 47 19.11 10.89 1.10
C LYS A 47 18.25 9.96 0.24
N VAL A 48 16.94 9.91 0.53
CA VAL A 48 15.94 9.15 -0.21
C VAL A 48 15.14 10.09 -1.10
N SER A 49 15.00 9.73 -2.37
CA SER A 49 14.15 10.48 -3.32
C SER A 49 12.70 10.42 -2.85
N TYR A 50 12.06 11.57 -2.70
CA TYR A 50 10.65 11.67 -2.29
C TYR A 50 9.80 12.31 -3.38
N TYR A 51 8.66 11.71 -3.67
CA TYR A 51 7.66 12.22 -4.60
C TYR A 51 6.33 12.45 -3.88
N GLN A 52 5.83 13.68 -4.01
CA GLN A 52 4.49 14.00 -3.52
C GLN A 52 3.47 13.61 -4.59
N VAL A 53 2.68 12.57 -4.29
CA VAL A 53 1.70 11.95 -5.19
C VAL A 53 0.40 11.67 -4.44
N ASP A 54 -0.70 12.11 -5.03
CA ASP A 54 -2.04 11.67 -4.65
C ASP A 54 -2.42 10.45 -5.49
N ILE A 55 -2.47 9.28 -4.87
CA ILE A 55 -2.73 8.00 -5.56
C ILE A 55 -4.10 7.94 -6.25
N THR A 56 -5.04 8.82 -5.88
CA THR A 56 -6.35 8.93 -6.54
C THR A 56 -6.26 9.62 -7.90
N LYS A 57 -5.15 10.34 -8.17
CA LYS A 57 -4.91 11.10 -9.39
C LYS A 57 -3.95 10.37 -10.32
N LYS A 58 -4.46 9.78 -11.40
CA LYS A 58 -3.63 9.04 -12.37
C LYS A 58 -2.48 9.90 -12.93
N CYS A 59 -2.70 11.18 -13.20
CA CYS A 59 -1.67 12.08 -13.73
C CYS A 59 -0.47 12.28 -12.78
N ASP A 60 -0.65 12.12 -11.47
CA ASP A 60 0.44 12.27 -10.51
C ASP A 60 1.50 11.17 -10.65
N PHE A 61 1.14 10.01 -11.20
CA PHE A 61 2.07 8.89 -11.44
C PHE A 61 3.10 9.17 -12.54
N GLU A 62 2.85 10.16 -13.40
CA GLU A 62 3.82 10.57 -14.43
C GLU A 62 5.12 11.12 -13.83
N LYS A 63 5.08 11.62 -12.59
CA LYS A 63 6.24 12.11 -11.82
C LYS A 63 7.15 10.99 -11.33
N LEU A 64 6.62 9.76 -11.24
CA LEU A 64 7.30 8.64 -10.63
C LEU A 64 8.36 8.03 -11.56
N PRO A 65 9.40 7.39 -11.00
CA PRO A 65 10.43 6.74 -11.81
C PRO A 65 9.85 5.60 -12.64
N LYS A 66 10.49 5.35 -13.76
CA LYS A 66 10.27 4.18 -14.62
C LYS A 66 11.26 3.06 -14.23
N ASP A 67 11.08 1.85 -14.80
CA ASP A 67 11.92 0.68 -14.52
C ASP A 67 11.96 0.34 -13.03
N VAL A 68 10.80 -0.01 -12.50
CA VAL A 68 10.59 -0.34 -11.09
C VAL A 68 10.79 -1.84 -10.88
N TYR A 69 11.60 -2.20 -9.89
CA TYR A 69 11.80 -3.59 -9.52
C TYR A 69 10.69 -4.13 -8.62
N ALA A 70 10.32 -3.34 -7.61
CA ALA A 70 9.28 -3.75 -6.67
C ALA A 70 8.52 -2.54 -6.11
N VAL A 71 7.29 -2.78 -5.68
CA VAL A 71 6.47 -1.80 -4.99
C VAL A 71 6.10 -2.31 -3.60
N VAL A 72 6.24 -1.43 -2.59
CA VAL A 72 5.71 -1.64 -1.24
C VAL A 72 4.56 -0.67 -1.04
N ASN A 73 3.35 -1.20 -0.98
CA ASN A 73 2.15 -0.40 -0.86
C ASN A 73 1.61 -0.40 0.58
N LEU A 74 1.94 0.66 1.30
CA LEU A 74 1.46 0.97 2.66
C LEU A 74 0.45 2.11 2.64
N ALA A 75 0.11 2.63 1.45
CA ALA A 75 -0.88 3.69 1.31
C ALA A 75 -2.29 3.18 1.61
N GLY A 76 -3.08 4.03 2.22
CA GLY A 76 -4.48 3.76 2.49
C GLY A 76 -5.06 4.74 3.49
N LEU A 77 -6.37 4.91 3.41
CA LEU A 77 -7.15 5.67 4.36
C LEU A 77 -7.69 4.72 5.42
N MET A 78 -7.25 4.92 6.68
CA MET A 78 -7.71 4.13 7.82
C MET A 78 -8.84 4.85 8.58
N PRO A 79 -9.81 4.12 9.15
CA PRO A 79 -10.93 4.69 9.90
C PRO A 79 -10.50 5.63 11.03
N ALA A 80 -9.50 5.25 11.80
CA ALA A 80 -9.00 6.03 12.93
C ALA A 80 -8.42 7.41 12.57
N ARG A 81 -8.25 7.72 11.29
CA ARG A 81 -7.71 8.99 10.79
C ARG A 81 -8.74 9.82 10.02
N MET A 82 -10.00 9.42 10.07
CA MET A 82 -11.10 10.17 9.46
C MET A 82 -11.88 10.96 10.50
N GLU A 83 -12.15 12.22 10.20
CA GLU A 83 -13.23 12.96 10.84
C GLU A 83 -14.53 12.63 10.09
N GLY A 84 -15.39 11.85 10.75
CA GLY A 84 -16.64 11.37 10.19
C GLY A 84 -16.47 10.24 9.15
N TYR A 85 -17.58 9.65 8.81
CA TYR A 85 -17.68 8.58 7.83
C TYR A 85 -17.93 9.15 6.43
N ASP A 86 -17.03 8.89 5.50
CA ASP A 86 -17.18 9.25 4.09
C ASP A 86 -16.82 8.04 3.19
N PRO A 87 -17.82 7.28 2.72
CA PRO A 87 -17.58 6.10 1.91
C PRO A 87 -16.88 6.40 0.58
N TYR A 88 -17.09 7.57 -0.01
CA TYR A 88 -16.44 7.95 -1.26
C TYR A 88 -14.93 8.04 -1.09
N LYS A 89 -14.44 8.66 0.00
CA LYS A 89 -13.01 8.73 0.28
C LYS A 89 -12.39 7.35 0.48
N TYR A 90 -13.11 6.40 1.10
CA TYR A 90 -12.61 5.03 1.22
C TYR A 90 -12.46 4.37 -0.15
N ILE A 91 -13.46 4.51 -1.02
CA ILE A 91 -13.41 3.95 -2.38
C ILE A 91 -12.31 4.61 -3.19
N ASP A 92 -12.25 5.95 -3.20
CA ASP A 92 -11.25 6.68 -3.98
C ASP A 92 -9.82 6.32 -3.58
N VAL A 93 -9.52 6.34 -2.28
CA VAL A 93 -8.15 6.06 -1.82
C VAL A 93 -7.83 4.57 -1.83
N ASN A 94 -8.73 3.74 -1.27
CA ASN A 94 -8.41 2.33 -1.04
C ASN A 94 -8.77 1.41 -2.20
N ILE A 95 -9.51 1.86 -3.22
CA ILE A 95 -9.79 1.08 -4.43
C ILE A 95 -9.17 1.75 -5.65
N ILE A 96 -9.59 2.96 -6.01
CA ILE A 96 -9.08 3.65 -7.19
C ILE A 96 -7.58 3.93 -7.06
N GLY A 97 -7.13 4.41 -5.89
CA GLY A 97 -5.72 4.62 -5.61
C GLY A 97 -4.89 3.33 -5.74
N ASN A 98 -5.40 2.21 -5.23
CA ASN A 98 -4.72 0.91 -5.37
C ASN A 98 -4.71 0.39 -6.82
N LEU A 99 -5.79 0.62 -7.57
CA LEU A 99 -5.83 0.31 -9.01
C LEU A 99 -4.76 1.11 -9.77
N ASN A 100 -4.63 2.41 -9.50
CA ASN A 100 -3.59 3.24 -10.11
C ASN A 100 -2.17 2.74 -9.77
N ILE A 101 -1.95 2.25 -8.53
CA ILE A 101 -0.67 1.64 -8.14
C ILE A 101 -0.43 0.34 -8.92
N LEU A 102 -1.43 -0.52 -9.09
CA LEU A 102 -1.32 -1.76 -9.88
C LEU A 102 -1.02 -1.47 -11.35
N GLU A 103 -1.68 -0.50 -11.94
CA GLU A 103 -1.39 -0.07 -13.30
C GLU A 103 0.03 0.49 -13.43
N TYR A 104 0.48 1.30 -12.45
CA TYR A 104 1.86 1.77 -12.41
C TYR A 104 2.86 0.60 -12.35
N CYS A 105 2.62 -0.42 -11.53
CA CYS A 105 3.44 -1.63 -11.49
C CYS A 105 3.51 -2.29 -12.86
N ARG A 106 2.36 -2.55 -13.46
CA ARG A 106 2.26 -3.21 -14.77
C ARG A 106 2.98 -2.43 -15.88
N GLU A 107 2.77 -1.11 -15.94
CA GLU A 107 3.34 -0.26 -17.00
C GLU A 107 4.84 -0.02 -16.86
N ASN A 108 5.40 -0.20 -15.65
CA ASN A 108 6.80 0.07 -15.36
C ASN A 108 7.62 -1.18 -14.98
N GLY A 109 7.09 -2.38 -15.28
CA GLY A 109 7.81 -3.64 -15.21
C GLY A 109 8.16 -4.10 -13.79
N ALA A 110 7.33 -3.74 -12.80
CA ALA A 110 7.55 -4.24 -11.44
C ALA A 110 7.39 -5.76 -11.37
N ASP A 111 8.40 -6.45 -10.86
CA ASP A 111 8.38 -7.92 -10.70
C ASP A 111 7.46 -8.36 -9.56
N ARG A 112 7.20 -7.49 -8.60
CA ARG A 112 6.43 -7.82 -7.40
C ARG A 112 5.85 -6.61 -6.69
N ILE A 113 4.74 -6.84 -6.01
CA ILE A 113 4.12 -5.87 -5.11
C ILE A 113 3.88 -6.51 -3.73
N LEU A 114 4.23 -5.78 -2.67
CA LEU A 114 3.84 -6.07 -1.30
C LEU A 114 2.73 -5.11 -0.90
N PHE A 115 1.64 -5.63 -0.35
CA PHE A 115 0.51 -4.84 0.09
C PHE A 115 0.20 -5.09 1.57
N ALA A 116 0.05 -4.02 2.33
CA ALA A 116 -0.38 -4.12 3.72
C ALA A 116 -1.89 -4.42 3.80
N GLN A 117 -2.23 -5.69 4.01
CA GLN A 117 -3.60 -6.13 4.29
C GLN A 117 -4.00 -5.77 5.73
N SER A 118 -5.25 -5.99 6.09
CA SER A 118 -5.78 -5.80 7.43
C SER A 118 -6.21 -7.13 8.04
N PHE A 119 -5.89 -7.36 9.31
CA PHE A 119 -6.43 -8.52 10.04
C PHE A 119 -7.97 -8.42 10.22
N GLY A 120 -8.56 -7.26 9.94
CA GLY A 120 -9.99 -7.04 10.00
C GLY A 120 -10.83 -7.97 9.14
N ASP A 121 -10.23 -8.61 8.14
CA ASP A 121 -10.89 -9.59 7.26
C ASP A 121 -11.11 -10.97 7.92
N ILE A 122 -10.37 -11.26 9.00
CA ILE A 122 -10.46 -12.51 9.76
C ILE A 122 -10.71 -12.29 11.25
N LYS A 123 -10.97 -11.03 11.65
CA LYS A 123 -11.00 -10.65 13.08
C LYS A 123 -12.06 -11.38 13.91
N ASP A 124 -13.19 -11.76 13.30
CA ASP A 124 -14.28 -12.38 14.02
C ASP A 124 -13.99 -13.85 14.36
N TRP A 125 -12.94 -14.46 13.77
CA TRP A 125 -12.39 -15.73 14.24
C TRP A 125 -11.67 -15.61 15.60
N ALA A 126 -11.22 -14.43 15.99
CA ALA A 126 -10.56 -14.21 17.28
C ALA A 126 -11.52 -14.35 18.47
N GLU A 127 -12.84 -14.22 18.24
CA GLU A 127 -13.86 -14.45 19.27
C GLU A 127 -13.90 -15.94 19.71
N ASP A 128 -13.42 -16.86 18.85
CA ASP A 128 -13.40 -18.31 19.09
C ASP A 128 -12.08 -18.80 19.73
N GLU A 129 -11.24 -17.89 20.24
CA GLU A 129 -9.91 -18.18 20.80
C GLU A 129 -8.97 -18.95 19.84
N LEU A 130 -9.18 -18.81 18.53
CA LEU A 130 -8.38 -19.48 17.52
C LEU A 130 -7.07 -18.71 17.26
N VAL A 131 -6.02 -19.46 16.93
CA VAL A 131 -4.80 -18.87 16.40
C VAL A 131 -5.06 -18.41 14.96
N LEU A 132 -5.00 -17.10 14.73
CA LEU A 132 -5.25 -16.53 13.41
C LEU A 132 -4.08 -16.83 12.45
N THR A 133 -4.39 -17.34 11.27
CA THR A 133 -3.43 -17.62 10.20
C THR A 133 -3.81 -16.92 8.91
N ALA A 134 -2.85 -16.71 8.02
CA ALA A 134 -3.04 -15.93 6.79
C ALA A 134 -3.94 -16.63 5.74
N ASP A 135 -4.17 -17.92 5.89
CA ASP A 135 -4.99 -18.76 5.00
C ASP A 135 -6.43 -18.96 5.49
N MET A 136 -6.77 -18.39 6.65
CA MET A 136 -8.15 -18.46 7.15
C MET A 136 -9.13 -17.78 6.19
N PRO A 137 -10.34 -18.35 6.02
CA PRO A 137 -11.38 -17.70 5.23
C PRO A 137 -11.81 -16.36 5.86
N ARG A 138 -12.23 -15.42 5.03
CA ARG A 138 -12.75 -14.14 5.49
C ARG A 138 -13.93 -14.32 6.45
N ASN A 139 -13.87 -13.63 7.60
CA ASN A 139 -14.92 -13.67 8.62
C ASN A 139 -14.98 -12.31 9.34
N PHE A 140 -15.91 -11.44 8.93
CA PHE A 140 -16.13 -10.12 9.50
C PHE A 140 -17.59 -9.70 9.37
N LYS A 141 -18.07 -8.89 10.31
CA LYS A 141 -19.47 -8.39 10.35
C LYS A 141 -19.62 -7.11 9.54
N PHE A 142 -20.79 -6.91 8.93
CA PHE A 142 -21.14 -5.72 8.11
C PHE A 142 -21.91 -4.66 8.93
N ASN A 143 -21.48 -4.40 10.15
CA ASN A 143 -22.26 -3.63 11.12
C ASN A 143 -21.55 -2.36 11.63
N THR A 144 -20.42 -1.99 11.04
CA THR A 144 -19.67 -0.80 11.42
C THR A 144 -19.23 0.01 10.20
N ASP A 145 -18.93 1.30 10.38
CA ASP A 145 -18.31 2.15 9.37
C ASP A 145 -16.91 1.65 8.97
N HIS A 146 -16.23 0.91 9.85
CA HIS A 146 -14.94 0.26 9.55
C HIS A 146 -15.06 -0.86 8.52
N THR A 147 -16.23 -1.44 8.33
CA THR A 147 -16.42 -2.56 7.41
C THR A 147 -16.06 -2.19 5.97
N ILE A 148 -16.39 -0.96 5.53
CA ILE A 148 -16.02 -0.52 4.17
C ILE A 148 -14.50 -0.55 3.96
N TYR A 149 -13.71 -0.19 4.98
CA TYR A 149 -12.25 -0.28 4.90
C TYR A 149 -11.79 -1.72 4.68
N VAL A 150 -12.33 -2.68 5.44
CA VAL A 150 -12.02 -4.10 5.30
C VAL A 150 -12.42 -4.62 3.92
N MET A 151 -13.60 -4.23 3.43
CA MET A 151 -14.06 -4.57 2.08
C MET A 151 -13.11 -4.04 1.00
N CYS A 152 -12.68 -2.79 1.11
CA CYS A 152 -11.72 -2.20 0.16
C CYS A 152 -10.38 -2.95 0.17
N LYS A 153 -9.87 -3.31 1.37
CA LYS A 153 -8.63 -4.10 1.49
C LYS A 153 -8.77 -5.47 0.83
N ASN A 154 -9.88 -6.15 1.04
CA ASN A 154 -10.18 -7.43 0.43
C ASN A 154 -10.30 -7.33 -1.09
N PHE A 155 -11.00 -6.32 -1.60
CA PHE A 155 -11.12 -6.08 -3.03
C PHE A 155 -9.75 -5.82 -3.68
N THR A 156 -8.88 -5.06 -3.01
CA THR A 156 -7.51 -4.84 -3.48
C THR A 156 -6.73 -6.16 -3.60
N VAL A 157 -6.85 -7.06 -2.63
CA VAL A 157 -6.22 -8.39 -2.72
C VAL A 157 -6.75 -9.19 -3.91
N ASP A 158 -8.05 -9.11 -4.17
CA ASP A 158 -8.66 -9.81 -5.31
C ASP A 158 -8.20 -9.21 -6.66
N MET A 159 -8.06 -7.87 -6.75
CA MET A 159 -7.41 -7.22 -7.89
C MET A 159 -5.97 -7.69 -8.09
N MET A 160 -5.17 -7.77 -7.01
CA MET A 160 -3.78 -8.23 -7.08
C MET A 160 -3.68 -9.67 -7.60
N LYS A 161 -4.55 -10.57 -7.16
CA LYS A 161 -4.63 -11.94 -7.67
C LYS A 161 -4.94 -11.97 -9.17
N ASN A 162 -5.87 -11.11 -9.62
CA ASN A 162 -6.19 -10.98 -11.03
C ASN A 162 -4.99 -10.45 -11.83
N TYR A 163 -4.31 -9.41 -11.34
CA TYR A 163 -3.11 -8.86 -12.00
C TYR A 163 -1.98 -9.87 -12.07
N ASN A 164 -1.80 -10.69 -11.03
CA ASN A 164 -0.83 -11.78 -11.06
C ASN A 164 -1.14 -12.79 -12.19
N GLN A 165 -2.39 -13.21 -12.31
CA GLN A 165 -2.80 -14.16 -13.36
C GLN A 165 -2.71 -13.57 -14.79
N MET A 166 -3.09 -12.30 -14.94
CA MET A 166 -3.15 -11.67 -16.26
C MET A 166 -1.80 -11.14 -16.74
N TYR A 167 -0.95 -10.68 -15.83
CA TYR A 167 0.26 -9.92 -16.17
C TYR A 167 1.53 -10.44 -15.49
N GLY A 168 1.42 -11.42 -14.59
CA GLY A 168 2.56 -11.98 -13.85
C GLY A 168 3.12 -11.07 -12.74
N LEU A 169 2.31 -10.09 -12.29
CA LEU A 169 2.69 -9.13 -11.25
C LEU A 169 2.55 -9.73 -9.86
#